data_d0a914786c5b370bbb8ee98f581b0319
#
_entry.id   d0a914786c5b370bbb8ee98f581b0319
#
_cell.length_a   1.000
_cell.length_b   1.000
_cell.length_c   1.000
_cell.angle_alpha   90.00
_cell.angle_beta   90.00
_cell.angle_gamma   90.00
#
_symmetry.space_group_name_H-M   'P 1'
#
loop_
_entity.id
_entity.type
_entity.pdbx_description
1 polymer ?
#
loop_
_entity_poly.entity_id
_entity_poly.type
_entity_poly.pdbx_seq_one_letter_code
_entity_poly.pdbx_strand_id
1 'polypeptide(L)'
;MLSLERPKAKQPLVVDVTKIDESTWFCMKGCFHSDAIHVTERLTRKGYTLTYSATVKDPKMLAKPWKSYPVTRILAGPDASLPPDVPCIDSDKPYLDDSSRTAPL
;
A
#
# COMPACT_ATOMS: atom_id res chain seq x y z
N MET A 1 0.76 10.08 -8.50
CA MET A 1 0.09 9.74 -9.77
C MET A 1 0.25 8.25 -10.05
N LEU A 2 -0.80 7.62 -10.50
CA LEU A 2 -0.86 6.17 -10.74
C LEU A 2 -0.83 5.89 -12.24
N SER A 3 0.03 4.96 -12.65
CA SER A 3 0.10 4.48 -14.03
C SER A 3 -0.04 2.96 -14.05
N LEU A 4 -0.90 2.45 -14.92
CA LEU A 4 -1.20 1.04 -15.08
C LEU A 4 -0.87 0.57 -16.48
N GLU A 5 -0.11 -0.50 -16.58
CA GLU A 5 0.08 -1.22 -17.84
C GLU A 5 -0.70 -2.53 -17.82
N ARG A 6 -1.49 -2.77 -18.86
CA ARG A 6 -2.20 -4.04 -19.00
C ARG A 6 -1.21 -5.13 -19.40
N PRO A 7 -1.13 -6.21 -18.64
CA PRO A 7 -0.26 -7.31 -19.01
C PRO A 7 -0.81 -8.05 -20.22
N LYS A 8 0.09 -8.48 -21.11
CA LYS A 8 -0.21 -9.55 -22.04
C LYS A 8 -0.33 -10.86 -21.25
N ALA A 9 -0.94 -11.90 -21.85
CA ALA A 9 -1.04 -13.19 -21.18
C ALA A 9 0.30 -13.61 -20.55
N LYS A 10 0.29 -14.00 -19.28
CA LYS A 10 1.45 -14.41 -18.47
C LYS A 10 2.44 -13.31 -18.10
N GLN A 11 2.14 -12.05 -18.35
CA GLN A 11 2.98 -10.94 -17.90
C GLN A 11 2.46 -10.36 -16.60
N PRO A 12 3.33 -9.86 -15.71
CA PRO A 12 2.89 -9.21 -14.51
C PRO A 12 2.17 -7.89 -14.81
N LEU A 13 1.19 -7.56 -13.99
CA LEU A 13 0.64 -6.22 -13.95
C LEU A 13 1.63 -5.33 -13.20
N VAL A 14 2.06 -4.26 -13.84
CA VAL A 14 2.99 -3.30 -13.23
C VAL A 14 2.24 -2.02 -12.92
N VAL A 15 2.33 -1.59 -11.67
CA VAL A 15 1.72 -0.35 -11.19
C VAL A 15 2.83 0.59 -10.78
N ASP A 16 2.91 1.75 -11.43
CA ASP A 16 3.88 2.78 -11.10
C ASP A 16 3.19 3.90 -10.33
N VAL A 17 3.71 4.21 -9.15
CA VAL A 17 3.17 5.26 -8.30
C VAL A 17 4.23 6.32 -8.06
N THR A 18 3.90 7.56 -8.38
CA THR A 18 4.77 8.71 -8.18
C THR A 18 4.00 9.84 -7.52
N LYS A 19 4.68 10.88 -7.09
CA LYS A 19 4.08 12.08 -6.50
C LYS A 19 3.25 11.77 -5.25
N ILE A 20 3.79 10.90 -4.41
CA ILE A 20 3.20 10.63 -3.09
C ILE A 20 3.59 11.79 -2.18
N ASP A 21 2.62 12.33 -1.47
CA ASP A 21 2.83 13.44 -0.55
C ASP A 21 3.90 13.07 0.50
N GLU A 22 4.92 13.89 0.64
CA GLU A 22 6.02 13.64 1.56
C GLU A 22 5.61 13.67 3.04
N SER A 23 4.46 14.23 3.35
CA SER A 23 3.93 14.26 4.71
C SER A 23 3.36 12.92 5.15
N THR A 24 3.15 11.99 4.23
CA THR A 24 2.62 10.66 4.55
C THR A 24 3.76 9.69 4.89
N TRP A 25 3.43 8.68 5.69
CA TRP A 25 4.35 7.58 5.98
C TRP A 25 4.06 6.42 5.05
N PHE A 26 5.10 5.73 4.56
CA PHE A 26 4.87 4.54 3.76
C PHE A 26 4.94 3.23 4.58
N CYS A 27 5.13 3.33 5.89
CA CYS A 27 4.98 2.21 6.80
C CYS A 27 4.44 2.69 8.15
N MET A 28 3.86 1.78 8.91
CA MET A 28 3.22 2.12 10.19
C MET A 28 4.20 2.58 11.27
N LYS A 29 5.49 2.34 11.08
CA LYS A 29 6.52 2.72 12.05
C LYS A 29 7.11 4.11 11.78
N GLY A 30 6.51 4.88 10.89
CA GLY A 30 6.97 6.22 10.56
C GLY A 30 8.11 6.23 9.56
N CYS A 31 8.06 5.36 8.55
CA CYS A 31 9.06 5.35 7.48
C CYS A 31 8.85 6.58 6.61
N PHE A 32 9.79 7.50 6.70
CA PHE A 32 9.72 8.74 5.96
C PHE A 32 10.15 8.55 4.50
N HIS A 33 9.62 9.37 3.63
CA HIS A 33 10.03 9.43 2.25
C HIS A 33 10.03 10.87 1.77
N SER A 34 10.66 11.12 0.62
CA SER A 34 10.64 12.43 -0.01
C SER A 34 9.54 12.50 -1.09
N ASP A 35 9.40 13.66 -1.69
CA ASP A 35 8.53 13.86 -2.86
C ASP A 35 9.06 13.16 -4.12
N ALA A 36 10.31 12.69 -4.09
CA ALA A 36 10.94 11.97 -5.18
C ALA A 36 10.70 10.45 -5.11
N ILE A 37 9.87 9.98 -4.18
CA ILE A 37 9.58 8.56 -4.05
C ILE A 37 8.92 8.00 -5.32
N HIS A 38 9.35 6.82 -5.70
CA HIS A 38 8.79 6.08 -6.83
C HIS A 38 8.57 4.64 -6.39
N VAL A 39 7.34 4.20 -6.42
CA VAL A 39 6.96 2.83 -6.05
C VAL A 39 6.53 2.09 -7.29
N THR A 40 7.16 0.96 -7.55
CA THR A 40 6.79 0.06 -8.63
C THR A 40 6.25 -1.22 -8.03
N GLU A 41 4.98 -1.49 -8.24
CA GLU A 41 4.33 -2.71 -7.76
C GLU A 41 4.17 -3.70 -8.90
N ARG A 42 4.40 -4.96 -8.61
CA ARG A 42 4.26 -6.05 -9.58
C ARG A 42 3.31 -7.09 -9.02
N LEU A 43 2.27 -7.39 -9.82
CA LEU A 43 1.29 -8.40 -9.49
C LEU A 43 1.31 -9.47 -10.57
N THR A 44 1.63 -10.68 -10.18
CA THR A 44 1.72 -11.83 -11.09
C THR A 44 0.67 -12.85 -10.70
N ARG A 45 -0.19 -13.22 -11.64
CA ARG A 45 -1.18 -14.26 -11.43
C ARG A 45 -0.73 -15.56 -12.08
N LYS A 46 -0.79 -16.64 -11.31
CA LYS A 46 -0.55 -18.00 -11.82
C LYS A 46 -1.64 -18.91 -11.27
N GLY A 47 -2.60 -19.29 -12.12
CA GLY A 47 -3.77 -20.04 -11.67
C GLY A 47 -4.58 -19.23 -10.66
N TYR A 48 -4.75 -19.77 -9.47
CA TYR A 48 -5.47 -19.11 -8.38
C TYR A 48 -4.57 -18.37 -7.41
N THR A 49 -3.29 -18.27 -7.74
CA THR A 49 -2.29 -17.63 -6.89
C THR A 49 -1.93 -16.26 -7.46
N LEU A 50 -1.97 -15.26 -6.61
CA LEU A 50 -1.51 -13.91 -6.91
C LEU A 50 -0.27 -13.63 -6.09
N THR A 51 0.82 -13.23 -6.76
CA THR A 51 2.06 -12.82 -6.11
C THR A 51 2.24 -11.32 -6.29
N TYR A 52 2.46 -10.63 -5.18
CA TYR A 52 2.68 -9.18 -5.14
C TYR A 52 4.09 -8.89 -4.65
N SER A 53 4.75 -7.95 -5.29
CA SER A 53 6.01 -7.40 -4.80
C SER A 53 6.08 -5.92 -5.15
N ALA A 54 6.87 -5.18 -4.38
CA ALA A 54 7.05 -3.75 -4.61
C ALA A 54 8.54 -3.39 -4.53
N THR A 55 8.91 -2.41 -5.33
CA THR A 55 10.24 -1.79 -5.28
C THR A 55 10.05 -0.30 -5.01
N VAL A 56 10.72 0.21 -4.00
CA VAL A 56 10.67 1.62 -3.62
C VAL A 56 12.01 2.25 -3.93
N LYS A 57 11.98 3.34 -4.68
CA LYS A 57 13.14 4.18 -4.97
C LYS A 57 12.87 5.56 -4.43
N ASP A 58 13.82 6.10 -3.71
CA ASP A 58 13.77 7.48 -3.24
C ASP A 58 15.20 7.99 -3.15
N PRO A 59 15.68 8.68 -4.20
CA PRO A 59 17.08 9.11 -4.24
C PRO A 59 17.45 10.11 -3.16
N LYS A 60 16.47 10.78 -2.55
CA LYS A 60 16.72 11.72 -1.45
C LYS A 60 16.78 11.06 -0.08
N MET A 61 16.13 9.91 0.10
CA MET A 61 15.96 9.27 1.41
C MET A 61 16.57 7.89 1.50
N LEU A 62 16.70 7.17 0.39
CA LEU A 62 17.20 5.80 0.37
C LEU A 62 18.52 5.74 -0.38
N ALA A 63 19.54 5.14 0.26
CA ALA A 63 20.83 4.93 -0.37
C ALA A 63 20.77 3.98 -1.57
N LYS A 64 19.81 3.05 -1.54
CA LYS A 64 19.57 2.08 -2.62
C LYS A 64 18.08 1.73 -2.67
N PRO A 65 17.58 1.20 -3.79
CA PRO A 65 16.20 0.76 -3.87
C PRO A 65 15.88 -0.29 -2.80
N TRP A 66 14.71 -0.16 -2.19
CA TRP A 66 14.19 -1.14 -1.24
C TRP A 66 13.21 -2.04 -1.95
N LYS A 67 13.33 -3.35 -1.71
CA LYS A 67 12.43 -4.34 -2.30
C LYS A 67 11.68 -5.07 -1.20
N SER A 68 10.36 -5.16 -1.36
CA SER A 68 9.55 -5.93 -0.44
C SER A 68 9.75 -7.43 -0.64
N TYR A 69 9.51 -8.22 0.42
CA TYR A 69 9.34 -9.65 0.23
C TYR A 69 8.08 -9.92 -0.57
N PRO A 70 8.10 -10.90 -1.48
CA PRO A 70 6.89 -11.27 -2.21
C PRO A 70 5.79 -11.73 -1.26
N VAL A 71 4.58 -11.26 -1.51
CA VAL A 71 3.40 -11.67 -0.75
C VAL A 71 2.51 -12.48 -1.68
N THR A 72 2.14 -13.68 -1.23
CA THR A 72 1.32 -14.59 -2.02
C THR A 72 -0.09 -14.64 -1.45
N ARG A 73 -1.08 -14.52 -2.34
CA ARG A 73 -2.50 -14.63 -2.00
C ARG A 73 -3.14 -15.71 -2.88
N ILE A 74 -4.08 -16.41 -2.31
CA ILE A 74 -4.84 -17.45 -3.02
C ILE A 74 -6.25 -16.93 -3.21
N LEU A 75 -6.79 -17.12 -4.41
CA LEU A 75 -8.17 -16.73 -4.70
C LEU A 75 -9.14 -17.43 -3.76
N ALA A 76 -10.01 -16.65 -3.12
CA ALA A 76 -11.03 -17.20 -2.25
C ALA A 76 -12.02 -18.03 -3.04
N GLY A 77 -12.55 -19.08 -2.40
CA GLY A 77 -13.57 -19.92 -3.02
C GLY A 77 -14.89 -19.17 -3.21
N PRO A 78 -15.82 -19.74 -4.02
CA PRO A 78 -17.08 -19.08 -4.31
C PRO A 78 -17.98 -18.86 -3.09
N ASP A 79 -17.77 -19.64 -2.03
CA ASP A 79 -18.54 -19.52 -0.78
C ASP A 79 -17.90 -18.54 0.21
N ALA A 80 -16.76 -17.96 -0.13
CA ALA A 80 -16.09 -17.01 0.75
C ALA A 80 -16.88 -15.70 0.82
N SER A 81 -16.97 -15.15 2.02
CA SER A 81 -17.61 -13.86 2.25
C SER A 81 -16.65 -12.93 2.98
N LEU A 82 -16.82 -11.64 2.76
CA LEU A 82 -16.08 -10.64 3.51
C LEU A 82 -16.64 -10.57 4.93
N PRO A 83 -15.79 -10.42 5.95
CA PRO A 83 -16.31 -10.20 7.30
C PRO A 83 -17.10 -8.88 7.34
N PRO A 84 -18.13 -8.79 8.18
CA PRO A 84 -18.88 -7.55 8.32
C PRO A 84 -17.98 -6.47 8.90
N ASP A 85 -18.26 -5.22 8.51
CA ASP A 85 -17.58 -4.08 9.10
C ASP A 85 -17.89 -4.01 10.60
N VAL A 86 -16.86 -3.73 11.36
CA VAL A 86 -17.01 -3.47 12.79
C VAL A 86 -17.33 -2.00 12.97
N PRO A 87 -18.47 -1.64 13.57
CA PRO A 87 -18.77 -0.22 13.81
C PRO A 87 -17.75 0.39 14.75
N CYS A 88 -17.49 1.69 14.57
CA CYS A 88 -16.66 2.43 15.51
C CYS A 88 -17.28 2.40 16.90
N ILE A 89 -16.47 2.11 17.90
CA ILE A 89 -16.89 2.08 19.31
C ILE A 89 -16.48 3.37 19.99
N ASP A 90 -17.09 3.62 21.15
CA ASP A 90 -16.83 4.87 21.90
C ASP A 90 -15.35 5.06 22.26
N SER A 91 -14.62 3.98 22.43
CA SER A 91 -13.18 4.07 22.72
C SER A 91 -12.37 4.65 21.54
N ASP A 92 -12.91 4.59 20.33
CA ASP A 92 -12.24 5.14 19.16
C ASP A 92 -12.55 6.63 18.96
N LYS A 93 -13.59 7.12 19.61
CA LYS A 93 -14.06 8.49 19.46
C LYS A 93 -12.98 9.55 19.70
N PRO A 94 -12.11 9.43 20.71
CA PRO A 94 -11.04 10.40 20.91
C PRO A 94 -10.06 10.50 19.74
N TYR A 95 -9.99 9.48 18.92
CA TYR A 95 -9.09 9.44 17.75
C TYR A 95 -9.76 9.91 16.47
N LEU A 96 -11.08 9.90 16.43
CA LEU A 96 -11.88 10.22 15.25
C LEU A 96 -12.49 11.62 15.30
N ASP A 97 -12.64 12.18 16.49
CA ASP A 97 -13.27 13.48 16.71
C ASP A 97 -12.21 14.56 16.91
N ASP A 98 -12.12 15.46 15.96
CA ASP A 98 -11.17 16.57 16.01
C ASP A 98 -11.40 17.50 17.18
N SER A 99 -12.63 17.58 17.68
CA SER A 99 -12.93 18.44 18.83
C SER A 99 -12.22 17.95 20.10
N SER A 100 -11.89 16.67 20.17
CA SER A 100 -11.12 16.11 21.28
C SER A 100 -9.64 16.43 21.19
N ARG A 101 -9.17 16.93 20.06
CA ARG A 101 -7.77 17.25 19.79
C ARG A 101 -7.52 18.75 19.80
N THR A 102 -8.22 19.47 20.63
CA THR A 102 -8.05 20.92 20.74
C THR A 102 -6.76 21.33 21.43
N ALA A 103 -6.12 20.42 22.13
CA ALA A 103 -4.83 20.69 22.71
C ALA A 103 -3.80 20.93 21.59
N PRO A 104 -2.97 21.97 21.65
CA PRO A 104 -1.92 22.19 20.67
C PRO A 104 -0.98 21.00 20.68
N LEU A 105 -0.70 20.56 19.50
CA LEU A 105 0.25 19.46 19.27
C LEU A 105 1.68 19.99 19.41
#